data_681a7c34170ab1eec53ce13cc0df1fdc
#
_entry.id   681a7c34170ab1eec53ce13cc0df1fdc
#
_cell.length_a   1.000
_cell.length_b   1.000
_cell.length_c   1.000
_cell.angle_alpha   90.00
_cell.angle_beta   90.00
_cell.angle_gamma   90.00
#
_symmetry.space_group_name_H-M   'P 1'
#
loop_
_entity.id
_entity.type
_entity.pdbx_description
1 polymer ?
#
loop_
_entity_poly.entity_id
_entity_poly.type
_entity_poly.pdbx_seq_one_letter_code
_entity_poly.pdbx_strand_id
1 'polypeptide(L)'
;MRFDIVTIFPGFFESVFAQGIVRRAQTSGLVEIRMHDLRDFAHDRHRTVDDRPFGGGEGMVLKPEPLAEALASLGVGPKAERDGQASGDPTLSAKERGKDGAPSAQVVRCANGTRVILLSAQGRVFSQAMARELAELERVVLICGRYEGVDERVNELYCDMELSIGDYVLSGGEPAAAVVVDATMRLIPGVLGNEASGEFESFGAADAEIDVDVEGVPRSQHGAGGLLDYPHYTRPAEFGGLRAPEVLMNGDHAGIRRWRREQQLKKTLKNRPELLERASLSGEDLRTLEALRDAKDSH
;
A
#
# COMPACT_ATOMS: atom_id res chain seq x y z
N MET A 1 -12.76 -8.43 -2.49
CA MET A 1 -11.28 -8.53 -2.55
C MET A 1 -10.79 -9.75 -1.78
N ARG A 2 -9.85 -10.53 -2.34
CA ARG A 2 -9.29 -11.70 -1.65
C ARG A 2 -7.77 -11.61 -1.55
N PHE A 3 -7.23 -11.95 -0.37
CA PHE A 3 -5.79 -12.14 -0.14
C PHE A 3 -5.52 -13.62 0.16
N ASP A 4 -4.60 -14.22 -0.58
CA ASP A 4 -4.04 -15.54 -0.30
C ASP A 4 -2.58 -15.36 0.15
N ILE A 5 -2.22 -15.83 1.33
CA ILE A 5 -0.88 -15.66 1.90
C ILE A 5 -0.23 -17.03 2.03
N VAL A 6 0.82 -17.27 1.23
CA VAL A 6 1.63 -18.50 1.30
C VAL A 6 2.78 -18.26 2.27
N THR A 7 2.86 -19.06 3.32
CA THR A 7 3.80 -18.87 4.45
C THR A 7 4.12 -20.19 5.12
N ILE A 8 5.23 -20.26 5.85
CA ILE A 8 5.56 -21.38 6.76
C ILE A 8 5.09 -21.15 8.21
N PHE A 9 4.49 -19.97 8.48
CA PHE A 9 3.99 -19.58 9.80
C PHE A 9 2.57 -19.01 9.75
N PRO A 10 1.55 -19.77 9.38
CA PRO A 10 0.17 -19.29 9.28
C PRO A 10 -0.35 -18.71 10.59
N GLY A 11 0.05 -19.26 11.73
CA GLY A 11 -0.34 -18.78 13.07
C GLY A 11 0.14 -17.35 13.38
N PHE A 12 1.10 -16.80 12.64
CA PHE A 12 1.51 -15.40 12.78
C PHE A 12 0.34 -14.44 12.59
N PHE A 13 -0.58 -14.75 11.71
CA PHE A 13 -1.67 -13.86 11.30
C PHE A 13 -2.93 -13.96 12.18
N GLU A 14 -3.06 -14.96 13.03
CA GLU A 14 -4.26 -15.23 13.83
C GLU A 14 -4.66 -14.01 14.69
N SER A 15 -3.71 -13.43 15.42
CA SER A 15 -3.98 -12.25 16.25
C SER A 15 -4.04 -10.96 15.44
N VAL A 16 -3.23 -10.83 14.38
CA VAL A 16 -3.13 -9.62 13.57
C VAL A 16 -4.44 -9.33 12.84
N PHE A 17 -5.06 -10.36 12.27
CA PHE A 17 -6.29 -10.22 11.48
C PHE A 17 -7.58 -10.45 12.28
N ALA A 18 -7.48 -10.79 13.56
CA ALA A 18 -8.64 -11.05 14.43
C ALA A 18 -9.24 -9.77 15.05
N GLN A 19 -8.68 -8.59 14.80
CA GLN A 19 -9.08 -7.37 15.51
C GLN A 19 -9.30 -6.18 14.56
N GLY A 20 -9.91 -5.14 15.12
CA GLY A 20 -10.03 -3.83 14.47
C GLY A 20 -10.83 -3.87 13.16
N ILE A 21 -10.33 -3.09 12.21
CA ILE A 21 -10.95 -2.89 10.91
C ILE A 21 -10.81 -4.14 10.02
N VAL A 22 -9.69 -4.89 10.15
CA VAL A 22 -9.46 -6.13 9.40
C VAL A 22 -10.53 -7.16 9.71
N ARG A 23 -10.80 -7.40 11.00
CA ARG A 23 -11.87 -8.30 11.43
C ARG A 23 -13.24 -7.86 10.89
N ARG A 24 -13.53 -6.54 10.95
CA ARG A 24 -14.80 -6.01 10.47
C ARG A 24 -14.97 -6.23 8.97
N ALA A 25 -13.94 -5.95 8.17
CA ALA A 25 -13.96 -6.15 6.74
C ALA A 25 -14.16 -7.62 6.34
N GLN A 26 -13.54 -8.56 7.08
CA GLN A 26 -13.76 -10.00 6.88
C GLN A 26 -15.19 -10.41 7.27
N THR A 27 -15.67 -9.94 8.43
CA THR A 27 -17.03 -10.29 8.92
C THR A 27 -18.13 -9.77 7.99
N SER A 28 -17.91 -8.61 7.35
CA SER A 28 -18.84 -8.05 6.37
C SER A 28 -18.72 -8.66 4.96
N GLY A 29 -17.77 -9.56 4.75
CA GLY A 29 -17.54 -10.22 3.45
C GLY A 29 -16.90 -9.31 2.39
N LEU A 30 -16.45 -8.10 2.75
CA LEU A 30 -15.76 -7.19 1.83
C LEU A 30 -14.34 -7.67 1.49
N VAL A 31 -13.69 -8.31 2.46
CA VAL A 31 -12.35 -8.85 2.32
C VAL A 31 -12.32 -10.30 2.80
N GLU A 32 -11.67 -11.15 2.05
CA GLU A 32 -11.37 -12.53 2.44
C GLU A 32 -9.84 -12.68 2.55
N ILE A 33 -9.35 -13.20 3.68
CA ILE A 33 -7.92 -13.44 3.90
C ILE A 33 -7.75 -14.94 4.21
N ARG A 34 -6.95 -15.63 3.39
CA ARG A 34 -6.64 -17.06 3.56
C ARG A 34 -5.15 -17.24 3.72
N MET A 35 -4.74 -18.01 4.73
CA MET A 35 -3.38 -18.43 4.95
C MET A 35 -3.20 -19.87 4.43
N HIS A 36 -2.08 -20.10 3.74
CA HIS A 36 -1.71 -21.39 3.17
C HIS A 36 -0.36 -21.80 3.75
N ASP A 37 -0.35 -22.87 4.54
CA ASP A 37 0.90 -23.41 5.08
C ASP A 37 1.69 -24.09 3.95
N LEU A 38 2.85 -23.55 3.62
CA LEU A 38 3.71 -24.09 2.58
C LEU A 38 4.13 -25.54 2.87
N ARG A 39 4.18 -25.93 4.15
CA ARG A 39 4.51 -27.30 4.55
C ARG A 39 3.48 -28.34 4.12
N ASP A 40 2.24 -27.95 3.83
CA ASP A 40 1.21 -28.85 3.32
C ASP A 40 1.51 -29.34 1.90
N PHE A 41 2.45 -28.70 1.21
CA PHE A 41 2.90 -29.01 -0.15
C PHE A 41 4.28 -29.69 -0.19
N ALA A 42 4.82 -30.10 0.97
CA ALA A 42 6.03 -30.89 1.08
C ALA A 42 5.68 -32.37 1.33
N HIS A 43 6.18 -33.26 0.48
CA HIS A 43 5.77 -34.68 0.47
C HIS A 43 6.71 -35.61 1.26
N ASP A 44 7.83 -35.07 1.78
CA ASP A 44 8.74 -35.84 2.63
C ASP A 44 8.22 -35.92 4.07
N ARG A 45 8.73 -36.91 4.81
CA ARG A 45 8.32 -37.18 6.20
C ARG A 45 8.49 -35.96 7.12
N HIS A 46 9.47 -35.10 6.84
CA HIS A 46 9.78 -33.92 7.64
C HIS A 46 9.12 -32.64 7.16
N ARG A 47 8.35 -32.71 6.07
CA ARG A 47 7.66 -31.55 5.44
C ARG A 47 8.66 -30.43 5.16
N THR A 48 9.79 -30.78 4.54
CA THR A 48 10.94 -29.90 4.31
C THR A 48 10.65 -28.98 3.12
N VAL A 49 10.61 -27.70 3.37
CA VAL A 49 10.28 -26.65 2.38
C VAL A 49 11.49 -25.82 1.95
N ASP A 50 12.67 -26.08 2.50
CA ASP A 50 13.92 -25.35 2.27
C ASP A 50 15.07 -26.30 2.04
N ASP A 51 16.15 -25.80 1.41
CA ASP A 51 17.39 -26.54 1.19
C ASP A 51 18.58 -25.55 1.09
N ARG A 52 19.79 -26.08 1.06
CA ARG A 52 21.01 -25.29 0.92
C ARG A 52 21.09 -24.63 -0.46
N PRO A 53 21.57 -23.37 -0.54
CA PRO A 53 21.73 -22.70 -1.82
C PRO A 53 22.79 -23.38 -2.69
N PHE A 54 22.56 -23.40 -4.00
CA PHE A 54 23.62 -23.74 -4.97
C PHE A 54 24.76 -22.73 -4.87
N GLY A 55 25.97 -23.19 -5.05
CA GLY A 55 27.18 -22.36 -4.89
C GLY A 55 27.69 -22.30 -3.46
N GLY A 56 26.97 -22.91 -2.51
CA GLY A 56 27.32 -22.85 -1.09
C GLY A 56 26.93 -21.51 -0.45
N GLY A 57 27.33 -21.31 0.77
CA GLY A 57 26.98 -20.16 1.58
C GLY A 57 26.27 -20.57 2.86
N GLU A 58 25.98 -19.58 3.71
CA GLU A 58 25.23 -19.80 4.93
C GLU A 58 23.72 -19.70 4.67
N GLY A 59 22.93 -20.32 5.52
CA GLY A 59 21.48 -20.24 5.44
C GLY A 59 20.83 -21.30 4.54
N MET A 60 19.56 -21.11 4.28
CA MET A 60 18.67 -21.99 3.51
C MET A 60 17.88 -21.15 2.50
N VAL A 61 17.31 -21.77 1.48
CA VAL A 61 16.45 -21.14 0.47
C VAL A 61 15.18 -21.95 0.37
N LEU A 62 14.02 -21.27 0.30
CA LEU A 62 12.73 -21.95 0.10
C LEU A 62 12.70 -22.61 -1.28
N LYS A 63 12.34 -23.90 -1.28
CA LYS A 63 12.34 -24.75 -2.46
C LYS A 63 11.27 -24.36 -3.47
N PRO A 64 11.52 -24.49 -4.77
CA PRO A 64 10.55 -24.12 -5.82
C PRO A 64 9.35 -25.07 -5.89
N GLU A 65 9.54 -26.39 -5.66
CA GLU A 65 8.47 -27.36 -5.83
C GLU A 65 7.29 -27.13 -4.87
N PRO A 66 7.46 -26.99 -3.53
CA PRO A 66 6.33 -26.72 -2.64
C PRO A 66 5.63 -25.40 -2.98
N LEU A 67 6.36 -24.36 -3.41
CA LEU A 67 5.80 -23.09 -3.81
C LEU A 67 4.98 -23.19 -5.10
N ALA A 68 5.50 -23.90 -6.11
CA ALA A 68 4.76 -24.14 -7.34
C ALA A 68 3.47 -24.93 -7.11
N GLU A 69 3.50 -25.96 -6.25
CA GLU A 69 2.32 -26.74 -5.90
C GLU A 69 1.30 -25.91 -5.10
N ALA A 70 1.75 -25.09 -4.15
CA ALA A 70 0.90 -24.17 -3.43
C ALA A 70 0.19 -23.21 -4.40
N LEU A 71 0.93 -22.59 -5.31
CA LEU A 71 0.36 -21.69 -6.32
C LEU A 71 -0.62 -22.42 -7.25
N ALA A 72 -0.27 -23.61 -7.72
CA ALA A 72 -1.16 -24.45 -8.55
C ALA A 72 -2.46 -24.80 -7.82
N SER A 73 -2.41 -25.13 -6.52
CA SER A 73 -3.60 -25.39 -5.69
C SER A 73 -4.52 -24.16 -5.59
N LEU A 74 -3.96 -22.97 -5.73
CA LEU A 74 -4.67 -21.70 -5.77
C LEU A 74 -5.18 -21.35 -7.18
N GLY A 75 -4.95 -22.20 -8.17
CA GLY A 75 -5.28 -21.93 -9.57
C GLY A 75 -4.37 -20.89 -10.23
N VAL A 76 -3.15 -20.71 -9.71
CA VAL A 76 -2.14 -19.80 -10.23
C VAL A 76 -1.09 -20.60 -10.99
N GLY A 77 -1.16 -20.56 -12.32
CA GLY A 77 -0.14 -21.11 -13.21
C GLY A 77 1.04 -20.16 -13.44
N PRO A 78 2.07 -20.62 -14.19
CA PRO A 78 3.17 -19.76 -14.65
C PRO A 78 2.68 -18.51 -15.39
N LYS A 79 3.46 -17.40 -15.32
CA LYS A 79 3.14 -16.13 -16.01
C LYS A 79 2.80 -16.32 -17.50
N ALA A 80 3.61 -17.10 -18.21
CA ALA A 80 3.42 -17.35 -19.64
C ALA A 80 2.04 -17.94 -19.98
N GLU A 81 1.47 -18.75 -19.09
CA GLU A 81 0.13 -19.34 -19.27
C GLU A 81 -0.97 -18.33 -18.94
N ARG A 82 -0.73 -17.47 -17.94
CA ARG A 82 -1.68 -16.42 -17.52
C ARG A 82 -1.78 -15.29 -18.56
N ASP A 83 -0.64 -14.89 -19.14
CA ASP A 83 -0.57 -13.84 -20.15
C ASP A 83 -1.17 -14.29 -21.50
N GLY A 84 -1.03 -15.58 -21.83
CA GLY A 84 -1.62 -16.17 -23.04
C GLY A 84 -3.16 -16.20 -23.06
N GLN A 85 -3.81 -16.21 -21.89
CA GLN A 85 -5.28 -16.14 -21.77
C GLN A 85 -5.83 -14.72 -21.96
N ALA A 86 -5.00 -13.69 -21.83
CA ALA A 86 -5.39 -12.28 -22.04
C ALA A 86 -5.55 -11.89 -23.51
N SER A 87 -5.01 -12.67 -24.44
CA SER A 87 -5.03 -12.35 -25.89
C SER A 87 -6.28 -12.83 -26.65
N GLY A 88 -7.31 -13.28 -25.93
CA GLY A 88 -8.53 -13.86 -26.52
C GLY A 88 -9.69 -12.88 -26.81
N ASP A 89 -9.59 -11.57 -26.47
CA ASP A 89 -10.67 -10.61 -26.77
C ASP A 89 -10.12 -9.36 -27.49
N PRO A 90 -10.34 -9.23 -28.83
CA PRO A 90 -9.75 -8.15 -29.63
C PRO A 90 -10.61 -6.88 -29.70
N THR A 91 -11.43 -6.56 -28.69
CA THR A 91 -12.30 -5.36 -28.74
C THR A 91 -12.10 -4.40 -27.58
N LEU A 92 -10.89 -3.86 -27.42
CA LEU A 92 -10.71 -2.53 -26.83
C LEU A 92 -9.54 -1.82 -27.52
N SER A 93 -9.91 -1.04 -28.53
CA SER A 93 -9.03 -0.25 -29.36
C SER A 93 -8.28 0.81 -28.56
N ALA A 94 -7.00 0.93 -28.93
CA ALA A 94 -6.14 2.04 -28.59
C ALA A 94 -6.80 3.41 -28.86
N LYS A 95 -6.98 4.21 -27.81
CA LYS A 95 -6.97 5.68 -27.87
C LYS A 95 -6.78 6.22 -26.45
N GLU A 96 -5.54 6.61 -26.20
CA GLU A 96 -5.22 7.92 -25.62
C GLU A 96 -3.70 7.98 -25.42
N ARG A 97 -3.05 8.66 -26.36
CA ARG A 97 -1.69 9.14 -26.17
C ARG A 97 -1.80 10.46 -25.44
N GLY A 98 -1.56 10.45 -24.12
CA GLY A 98 -1.25 11.66 -23.35
C GLY A 98 0.15 12.12 -23.72
N LYS A 99 0.25 13.33 -24.23
CA LYS A 99 1.51 14.07 -24.32
C LYS A 99 1.86 14.49 -22.89
N ASP A 100 2.94 13.96 -22.35
CA ASP A 100 3.90 14.61 -21.48
C ASP A 100 4.76 13.53 -20.83
N GLY A 101 6.08 13.63 -21.04
CA GLY A 101 7.02 12.55 -20.84
C GLY A 101 7.47 12.34 -19.39
N ALA A 102 6.68 11.60 -18.65
CA ALA A 102 7.17 10.83 -17.51
C ALA A 102 6.95 9.34 -17.80
N PRO A 103 7.88 8.43 -17.46
CA PRO A 103 7.66 7.01 -17.68
C PRO A 103 6.52 6.54 -16.80
N SER A 104 5.32 6.46 -17.36
CA SER A 104 4.21 5.76 -16.73
C SER A 104 4.64 4.31 -16.55
N ALA A 105 4.73 3.85 -15.31
CA ALA A 105 4.87 2.43 -15.02
C ALA A 105 3.74 1.70 -15.74
N GLN A 106 4.07 0.87 -16.71
CA GLN A 106 3.09 0.02 -17.36
C GLN A 106 2.46 -0.86 -16.31
N VAL A 107 1.21 -0.60 -15.99
CA VAL A 107 0.39 -1.49 -15.17
C VAL A 107 0.17 -2.74 -16.01
N VAL A 108 0.91 -3.80 -15.72
CA VAL A 108 0.65 -5.12 -16.28
C VAL A 108 -0.68 -5.58 -15.68
N ARG A 109 -1.77 -5.40 -16.41
CA ARG A 109 -3.09 -5.94 -16.03
C ARG A 109 -3.04 -7.45 -16.24
N CYS A 110 -2.99 -8.21 -15.14
CA CYS A 110 -3.21 -9.64 -15.21
C CYS A 110 -4.63 -9.92 -15.68
N ALA A 111 -4.79 -10.84 -16.61
CA ALA A 111 -6.04 -11.15 -17.33
C ALA A 111 -7.22 -11.54 -16.42
N ASN A 112 -6.99 -11.86 -15.14
CA ASN A 112 -8.00 -12.37 -14.22
C ASN A 112 -8.09 -11.56 -12.91
N GLY A 113 -7.68 -10.29 -12.88
CA GLY A 113 -7.74 -9.49 -11.64
C GLY A 113 -6.89 -10.04 -10.48
N THR A 114 -5.98 -10.99 -10.74
CA THR A 114 -5.08 -11.61 -9.75
C THR A 114 -3.66 -11.13 -9.93
N ARG A 115 -2.97 -10.80 -8.82
CA ARG A 115 -1.54 -10.47 -8.81
C ARG A 115 -0.79 -11.35 -7.81
N VAL A 116 0.33 -11.92 -8.23
CA VAL A 116 1.23 -12.73 -7.39
C VAL A 116 2.44 -11.89 -7.02
N ILE A 117 2.69 -11.75 -5.73
CA ILE A 117 3.71 -10.85 -5.18
C ILE A 117 4.64 -11.63 -4.25
N LEU A 118 5.94 -11.59 -4.55
CA LEU A 118 6.97 -12.05 -3.63
C LEU A 118 7.35 -10.91 -2.67
N LEU A 119 7.28 -11.17 -1.37
CA LEU A 119 7.70 -10.21 -0.35
C LEU A 119 9.18 -10.41 -0.04
N SER A 120 9.99 -9.42 -0.38
CA SER A 120 11.44 -9.47 -0.32
C SER A 120 12.03 -8.07 -0.08
N ALA A 121 13.17 -7.99 0.59
CA ALA A 121 13.90 -6.73 0.76
C ALA A 121 14.45 -6.18 -0.58
N GLN A 122 14.58 -7.02 -1.60
CA GLN A 122 15.10 -6.66 -2.93
C GLN A 122 14.02 -6.06 -3.83
N GLY A 123 12.75 -6.17 -3.43
CA GLY A 123 11.61 -5.74 -4.21
C GLY A 123 11.45 -4.22 -4.30
N ARG A 124 10.54 -3.80 -5.19
CA ARG A 124 10.11 -2.42 -5.31
C ARG A 124 9.45 -1.96 -4.00
N VAL A 125 9.80 -0.75 -3.54
CA VAL A 125 9.26 -0.21 -2.28
C VAL A 125 7.76 0.04 -2.38
N PHE A 126 7.01 -0.52 -1.44
CA PHE A 126 5.57 -0.35 -1.29
C PHE A 126 5.21 1.10 -0.97
N SER A 127 4.17 1.60 -1.60
CA SER A 127 3.68 2.97 -1.42
C SER A 127 2.15 3.01 -1.38
N GLN A 128 1.59 4.13 -0.94
CA GLN A 128 0.14 4.35 -0.96
C GLN A 128 -0.44 4.27 -2.39
N ALA A 129 0.29 4.72 -3.40
CA ALA A 129 -0.12 4.58 -4.80
C ALA A 129 -0.26 3.10 -5.18
N MET A 130 0.72 2.27 -4.80
CA MET A 130 0.66 0.84 -5.05
C MET A 130 -0.47 0.16 -4.26
N ALA A 131 -0.74 0.60 -3.02
CA ALA A 131 -1.87 0.10 -2.24
C ALA A 131 -3.21 0.36 -2.97
N ARG A 132 -3.37 1.54 -3.63
CA ARG A 132 -4.55 1.83 -4.47
C ARG A 132 -4.64 0.91 -5.68
N GLU A 133 -3.53 0.71 -6.40
CA GLU A 133 -3.49 -0.23 -7.52
C GLU A 133 -3.89 -1.66 -7.09
N LEU A 134 -3.42 -2.11 -5.93
CA LEU A 134 -3.78 -3.42 -5.40
C LEU A 134 -5.24 -3.50 -4.96
N ALA A 135 -5.81 -2.42 -4.42
CA ALA A 135 -7.20 -2.38 -3.98
C ALA A 135 -8.21 -2.49 -5.14
N GLU A 136 -7.80 -2.22 -6.38
CA GLU A 136 -8.61 -2.40 -7.59
C GLU A 136 -8.68 -3.85 -8.07
N LEU A 137 -7.85 -4.74 -7.49
CA LEU A 137 -7.78 -6.15 -7.90
C LEU A 137 -8.85 -6.99 -7.20
N GLU A 138 -9.25 -8.06 -7.84
CA GLU A 138 -10.11 -9.06 -7.21
C GLU A 138 -9.34 -9.93 -6.19
N ARG A 139 -8.03 -10.17 -6.49
CA ARG A 139 -7.21 -11.09 -5.72
C ARG A 139 -5.73 -10.70 -5.70
N VAL A 140 -5.10 -10.83 -4.54
CA VAL A 140 -3.65 -10.73 -4.36
C VAL A 140 -3.14 -11.99 -3.68
N VAL A 141 -2.12 -12.61 -4.26
CA VAL A 141 -1.39 -13.74 -3.67
C VAL A 141 -0.05 -13.22 -3.17
N LEU A 142 0.21 -13.33 -1.87
CA LEU A 142 1.42 -12.89 -1.22
C LEU A 142 2.28 -14.10 -0.85
N ILE A 143 3.52 -14.16 -1.33
CA ILE A 143 4.50 -15.18 -0.96
C ILE A 143 5.42 -14.59 0.09
N CYS A 144 5.42 -15.17 1.30
CA CYS A 144 6.30 -14.76 2.39
C CYS A 144 7.65 -15.48 2.25
N GLY A 145 8.68 -14.76 1.80
CA GLY A 145 10.05 -15.26 1.81
C GLY A 145 10.56 -15.50 3.23
N ARG A 146 11.46 -16.45 3.39
CA ARG A 146 12.14 -16.79 4.66
C ARG A 146 13.60 -17.17 4.40
N TYR A 147 14.40 -17.19 5.46
CA TYR A 147 15.83 -17.52 5.39
C TYR A 147 16.59 -16.57 4.45
N GLU A 148 17.37 -17.10 3.50
CA GLU A 148 18.07 -16.31 2.48
C GLU A 148 17.14 -15.87 1.34
N GLY A 149 15.90 -16.38 1.30
CA GLY A 149 14.89 -16.02 0.32
C GLY A 149 14.18 -17.23 -0.29
N VAL A 150 13.62 -16.99 -1.45
CA VAL A 150 12.90 -17.97 -2.27
C VAL A 150 13.76 -18.30 -3.48
N ASP A 151 13.72 -19.54 -3.97
CA ASP A 151 14.38 -19.91 -5.22
C ASP A 151 13.94 -18.96 -6.35
N GLU A 152 14.91 -18.32 -7.02
CA GLU A 152 14.65 -17.25 -8.00
C GLU A 152 13.74 -17.70 -9.16
N ARG A 153 13.76 -18.98 -9.49
CA ARG A 153 12.87 -19.55 -10.53
C ARG A 153 11.38 -19.39 -10.19
N VAL A 154 11.02 -19.32 -8.90
CA VAL A 154 9.64 -19.04 -8.49
C VAL A 154 9.28 -17.59 -8.82
N ASN A 155 10.17 -16.66 -8.53
CA ASN A 155 10.00 -15.26 -8.88
C ASN A 155 9.86 -15.08 -10.39
N GLU A 156 10.78 -15.64 -11.15
CA GLU A 156 10.79 -15.56 -12.61
C GLU A 156 9.55 -16.19 -13.28
N LEU A 157 9.08 -17.33 -12.77
CA LEU A 157 8.01 -18.09 -13.40
C LEU A 157 6.61 -17.67 -12.95
N TYR A 158 6.43 -17.27 -11.69
CA TYR A 158 5.10 -17.10 -11.11
C TYR A 158 4.81 -15.68 -10.62
N CYS A 159 5.81 -14.92 -10.12
CA CYS A 159 5.54 -13.64 -9.48
C CYS A 159 5.43 -12.50 -10.50
N ASP A 160 4.37 -11.71 -10.40
CA ASP A 160 4.17 -10.52 -11.23
C ASP A 160 5.03 -9.36 -10.76
N MET A 161 5.42 -9.36 -9.49
CA MET A 161 6.32 -8.39 -8.90
C MET A 161 6.95 -8.90 -7.61
N GLU A 162 8.05 -8.27 -7.25
CA GLU A 162 8.73 -8.39 -5.96
C GLU A 162 8.54 -7.09 -5.19
N LEU A 163 8.17 -7.18 -3.89
CA LEU A 163 7.74 -6.04 -3.09
C LEU A 163 8.49 -5.97 -1.76
N SER A 164 9.05 -4.80 -1.47
CA SER A 164 9.68 -4.43 -0.20
C SER A 164 8.81 -3.45 0.57
N ILE A 165 8.82 -3.49 1.90
CA ILE A 165 8.18 -2.47 2.73
C ILE A 165 9.14 -1.42 3.29
N GLY A 166 10.39 -1.43 2.86
CA GLY A 166 11.41 -0.44 3.24
C GLY A 166 12.83 -0.99 3.23
N ASP A 167 13.79 -0.10 3.41
CA ASP A 167 15.22 -0.39 3.34
C ASP A 167 15.73 -1.01 4.67
N TYR A 168 15.22 -2.18 5.01
CA TYR A 168 15.62 -2.99 6.16
C TYR A 168 15.28 -4.46 5.93
N VAL A 169 16.00 -5.33 6.61
CA VAL A 169 15.80 -6.78 6.52
C VAL A 169 14.95 -7.27 7.68
N LEU A 170 13.95 -8.10 7.35
CA LEU A 170 13.11 -8.81 8.31
C LEU A 170 13.48 -10.29 8.37
N SER A 171 13.08 -10.96 9.44
CA SER A 171 13.27 -12.40 9.58
C SER A 171 12.38 -13.23 8.64
N GLY A 172 11.43 -12.59 7.94
CA GLY A 172 10.54 -13.20 6.95
C GLY A 172 9.49 -12.24 6.43
N GLY A 173 8.73 -12.66 5.42
CA GLY A 173 7.74 -11.84 4.73
C GLY A 173 6.43 -11.62 5.47
N GLU A 174 6.15 -12.32 6.58
CA GLU A 174 4.85 -12.25 7.26
C GLU A 174 4.51 -10.85 7.78
N PRO A 175 5.43 -10.09 8.42
CA PRO A 175 5.14 -8.70 8.80
C PRO A 175 4.86 -7.82 7.58
N ALA A 176 5.58 -8.02 6.47
CA ALA A 176 5.35 -7.30 5.23
C ALA A 176 3.97 -7.62 4.65
N ALA A 177 3.57 -8.90 4.64
CA ALA A 177 2.23 -9.31 4.23
C ALA A 177 1.13 -8.60 5.05
N ALA A 178 1.29 -8.55 6.37
CA ALA A 178 0.35 -7.86 7.25
C ALA A 178 0.22 -6.37 6.91
N VAL A 179 1.35 -5.67 6.66
CA VAL A 179 1.38 -4.26 6.25
C VAL A 179 0.68 -4.05 4.91
N VAL A 180 0.98 -4.89 3.92
CA VAL A 180 0.38 -4.78 2.57
C VAL A 180 -1.12 -5.02 2.63
N VAL A 181 -1.58 -6.04 3.37
CA VAL A 181 -3.01 -6.33 3.55
C VAL A 181 -3.71 -5.15 4.23
N ASP A 182 -3.19 -4.67 5.37
CA ASP A 182 -3.82 -3.57 6.11
C ASP A 182 -3.92 -2.29 5.28
N ALA A 183 -2.82 -1.87 4.66
CA ALA A 183 -2.78 -0.66 3.85
C ALA A 183 -3.70 -0.73 2.61
N THR A 184 -3.78 -1.90 1.97
CA THR A 184 -4.59 -2.11 0.76
C THR A 184 -6.09 -2.20 1.10
N MET A 185 -6.46 -3.00 2.10
CA MET A 185 -7.87 -3.24 2.41
C MET A 185 -8.60 -1.98 2.89
N ARG A 186 -7.90 -1.02 3.51
CA ARG A 186 -8.48 0.26 3.94
C ARG A 186 -9.02 1.09 2.77
N LEU A 187 -8.52 0.84 1.56
CA LEU A 187 -8.89 1.55 0.34
C LEU A 187 -10.07 0.90 -0.40
N ILE A 188 -10.53 -0.25 0.08
CA ILE A 188 -11.70 -0.94 -0.48
C ILE A 188 -12.99 -0.22 -0.01
N PRO A 189 -13.89 0.16 -0.93
CA PRO A 189 -15.15 0.81 -0.56
C PRO A 189 -15.93 0.05 0.52
N GLY A 190 -16.43 0.77 1.51
CA GLY A 190 -17.20 0.22 2.64
C GLY A 190 -16.36 -0.37 3.78
N VAL A 191 -15.05 -0.53 3.65
CA VAL A 191 -14.17 -1.00 4.73
C VAL A 191 -13.99 0.08 5.79
N LEU A 192 -13.67 1.31 5.40
CA LEU A 192 -13.65 2.46 6.30
C LEU A 192 -15.08 2.95 6.54
N GLY A 193 -15.40 3.33 7.79
CA GLY A 193 -16.71 3.87 8.13
C GLY A 193 -16.99 5.25 7.53
N ASN A 194 -15.95 5.97 7.13
CA ASN A 194 -16.00 7.21 6.37
C ASN A 194 -15.06 7.04 5.17
N GLU A 195 -15.61 6.92 3.98
CA GLU A 195 -14.86 6.73 2.73
C GLU A 195 -13.90 7.88 2.46
N ALA A 196 -14.28 9.10 2.83
CA ALA A 196 -13.41 10.27 2.72
C ALA A 196 -12.12 10.19 3.56
N SER A 197 -12.06 9.32 4.58
CA SER A 197 -10.86 9.20 5.43
C SER A 197 -9.62 8.74 4.65
N GLY A 198 -9.78 7.88 3.64
CA GLY A 198 -8.68 7.41 2.79
C GLY A 198 -8.13 8.47 1.81
N GLU A 199 -8.90 9.53 1.54
CA GLU A 199 -8.53 10.61 0.63
C GLU A 199 -7.79 11.76 1.32
N PHE A 200 -8.14 12.02 2.59
CA PHE A 200 -7.64 13.19 3.33
C PHE A 200 -6.46 12.91 4.26
N GLU A 201 -6.04 11.68 4.40
CA GLU A 201 -4.86 11.28 5.17
C GLU A 201 -3.55 11.51 4.41
N SER A 202 -2.41 11.31 5.07
CA SER A 202 -1.08 11.38 4.44
C SER A 202 -1.03 10.55 3.16
N PHE A 203 -0.40 11.08 2.11
CA PHE A 203 -0.30 10.47 0.79
C PHE A 203 -1.65 10.34 0.05
N GLY A 204 -2.67 11.06 0.48
CA GLY A 204 -3.96 11.17 -0.20
C GLY A 204 -3.78 11.58 -1.67
N ALA A 205 -4.73 11.22 -2.55
CA ALA A 205 -4.65 11.54 -3.97
C ALA A 205 -4.59 13.07 -4.19
N ALA A 206 -3.83 13.49 -5.21
CA ALA A 206 -3.71 14.90 -5.57
C ALA A 206 -5.03 15.46 -6.13
N ASP A 207 -5.81 14.62 -6.78
CA ASP A 207 -7.01 14.95 -7.55
C ASP A 207 -8.31 14.56 -6.83
N ALA A 208 -8.29 14.45 -5.49
CA ALA A 208 -9.53 14.28 -4.74
C ALA A 208 -10.46 15.46 -5.09
N GLU A 209 -11.52 15.19 -5.84
CA GLU A 209 -12.51 16.19 -6.21
C GLU A 209 -13.00 16.90 -4.95
N ILE A 210 -12.93 18.22 -4.98
CA ILE A 210 -13.39 19.03 -3.86
C ILE A 210 -14.92 18.93 -3.86
N ASP A 211 -15.47 18.10 -2.96
CA ASP A 211 -16.91 18.06 -2.71
C ASP A 211 -17.35 19.46 -2.24
N VAL A 212 -18.22 20.10 -3.02
CA VAL A 212 -18.77 21.40 -2.69
C VAL A 212 -20.21 21.23 -2.20
N ASP A 213 -20.62 22.03 -1.21
CA ASP A 213 -22.02 22.08 -0.79
C ASP A 213 -22.89 22.79 -1.84
N VAL A 214 -24.19 22.89 -1.53
CA VAL A 214 -25.18 23.56 -2.41
C VAL A 214 -24.91 25.06 -2.65
N GLU A 215 -24.03 25.66 -1.87
CA GLU A 215 -23.59 27.05 -1.97
C GLU A 215 -22.24 27.17 -2.70
N GLY A 216 -21.70 26.05 -3.19
CA GLY A 216 -20.38 25.99 -3.86
C GLY A 216 -19.19 26.10 -2.90
N VAL A 217 -19.43 25.96 -1.59
CA VAL A 217 -18.37 25.97 -0.58
C VAL A 217 -17.76 24.56 -0.48
N PRO A 218 -16.44 24.40 -0.58
CA PRO A 218 -15.81 23.11 -0.43
C PRO A 218 -16.15 22.48 0.92
N ARG A 219 -16.91 21.37 0.90
CA ARG A 219 -17.21 20.57 2.11
C ARG A 219 -15.98 19.80 2.57
N SER A 220 -15.19 19.37 1.62
CA SER A 220 -14.00 18.61 1.90
C SER A 220 -12.83 19.53 2.23
N GLN A 221 -12.07 19.06 3.17
CA GLN A 221 -10.74 19.55 3.45
C GLN A 221 -9.90 19.24 2.20
N HIS A 222 -8.92 20.09 1.90
CA HIS A 222 -7.97 19.74 0.85
C HIS A 222 -7.39 18.37 1.14
N GLY A 223 -7.50 17.43 0.21
CA GLY A 223 -6.76 16.18 0.26
C GLY A 223 -5.28 16.48 0.51
N ALA A 224 -4.55 15.55 1.10
CA ALA A 224 -3.13 15.78 1.35
C ALA A 224 -2.36 16.08 0.05
N GLY A 225 -2.91 15.72 -1.12
CA GLY A 225 -2.27 15.99 -2.42
C GLY A 225 -0.90 15.34 -2.53
N GLY A 226 -0.72 14.15 -1.94
CA GLY A 226 0.56 13.48 -1.85
C GLY A 226 1.45 13.92 -0.68
N LEU A 227 1.03 14.94 0.09
CA LEU A 227 1.76 15.45 1.25
C LEU A 227 1.48 14.62 2.52
N LEU A 228 2.16 14.98 3.62
CA LEU A 228 1.83 14.51 4.96
C LEU A 228 0.60 15.24 5.49
N ASP A 229 -0.16 14.57 6.33
CA ASP A 229 -1.32 15.16 6.99
C ASP A 229 -0.91 16.19 8.08
N TYR A 230 -1.86 17.06 8.46
CA TYR A 230 -1.71 18.04 9.50
C TYR A 230 -1.83 17.42 10.91
N PRO A 231 -1.37 18.10 11.99
CA PRO A 231 -1.53 17.61 13.35
C PRO A 231 -2.99 17.71 13.81
N HIS A 232 -3.47 16.67 14.48
CA HIS A 232 -4.81 16.61 15.05
C HIS A 232 -4.78 16.94 16.55
N TYR A 233 -5.82 17.62 17.01
CA TYR A 233 -6.04 17.97 18.41
C TYR A 233 -7.42 17.51 18.87
N THR A 234 -7.52 17.06 20.12
CA THR A 234 -8.76 16.65 20.76
C THR A 234 -8.86 17.21 22.18
N ARG A 235 -9.95 16.93 22.85
CA ARG A 235 -10.18 17.34 24.26
C ARG A 235 -9.23 16.61 25.23
N PRO A 236 -8.78 17.29 26.30
CA PRO A 236 -9.09 18.67 26.70
C PRO A 236 -8.37 19.72 25.86
N ALA A 237 -8.88 20.97 25.83
CA ALA A 237 -8.30 22.09 25.07
C ALA A 237 -6.89 22.47 25.53
N GLU A 238 -6.55 22.17 26.80
CA GLU A 238 -5.22 22.36 27.37
C GLU A 238 -4.74 21.08 28.05
N PHE A 239 -3.50 20.69 27.72
CA PHE A 239 -2.89 19.51 28.31
C PHE A 239 -1.38 19.76 28.53
N GLY A 240 -0.92 19.59 29.77
CA GLY A 240 0.51 19.78 30.12
C GLY A 240 1.04 21.20 29.85
N GLY A 241 0.22 22.22 29.98
CA GLY A 241 0.58 23.61 29.66
C GLY A 241 0.55 23.98 28.18
N LEU A 242 0.22 23.03 27.30
CA LEU A 242 0.04 23.26 25.87
C LEU A 242 -1.44 23.35 25.50
N ARG A 243 -1.80 24.36 24.73
CA ARG A 243 -3.19 24.56 24.24
C ARG A 243 -3.34 24.14 22.79
N ALA A 244 -4.51 23.58 22.47
CA ALA A 244 -4.91 23.40 21.09
C ALA A 244 -4.99 24.78 20.38
N PRO A 245 -4.61 24.88 19.09
CA PRO A 245 -4.65 26.14 18.35
C PRO A 245 -6.04 26.76 18.36
N GLU A 246 -6.12 28.07 18.68
CA GLU A 246 -7.40 28.79 18.78
C GLU A 246 -8.20 28.76 17.49
N VAL A 247 -7.53 28.77 16.33
CA VAL A 247 -8.18 28.68 15.02
C VAL A 247 -9.04 27.42 14.88
N LEU A 248 -8.70 26.33 15.58
CA LEU A 248 -9.48 25.08 15.54
C LEU A 248 -10.72 25.12 16.45
N MET A 249 -10.85 26.12 17.32
CA MET A 249 -11.89 26.22 18.34
C MET A 249 -12.92 27.33 18.07
N ASN A 250 -12.65 28.23 17.13
CA ASN A 250 -13.47 29.43 16.92
C ASN A 250 -14.58 29.30 15.86
N GLY A 251 -14.66 28.13 15.17
CA GLY A 251 -15.69 27.87 14.15
C GLY A 251 -15.43 28.55 12.79
N ASP A 252 -14.30 29.24 12.60
CA ASP A 252 -13.91 29.77 11.29
C ASP A 252 -13.41 28.65 10.36
N HIS A 253 -14.32 28.05 9.60
CA HIS A 253 -13.99 26.96 8.67
C HIS A 253 -12.96 27.36 7.62
N ALA A 254 -12.94 28.60 7.15
CA ALA A 254 -11.96 29.09 6.19
C ALA A 254 -10.57 29.21 6.82
N GLY A 255 -10.48 29.76 8.02
CA GLY A 255 -9.25 29.83 8.81
C GLY A 255 -8.72 28.44 9.17
N ILE A 256 -9.60 27.51 9.55
CA ILE A 256 -9.25 26.10 9.83
C ILE A 256 -8.65 25.45 8.60
N ARG A 257 -9.23 25.61 7.41
CA ARG A 257 -8.70 25.03 6.15
C ARG A 257 -7.30 25.56 5.83
N ARG A 258 -7.11 26.91 5.88
CA ARG A 258 -5.80 27.53 5.64
C ARG A 258 -4.76 27.05 6.63
N TRP A 259 -5.10 27.00 7.92
CA TRP A 259 -4.20 26.50 8.96
C TRP A 259 -3.80 25.05 8.72
N ARG A 260 -4.74 24.17 8.39
CA ARG A 260 -4.47 22.76 8.08
C ARG A 260 -3.52 22.63 6.90
N ARG A 261 -3.76 23.37 5.82
CA ARG A 261 -2.89 23.35 4.64
C ARG A 261 -1.47 23.84 4.96
N GLU A 262 -1.34 24.91 5.70
CA GLU A 262 -0.06 25.39 6.19
C GLU A 262 0.67 24.34 7.02
N GLN A 263 -0.03 23.63 7.91
CA GLN A 263 0.57 22.58 8.73
C GLN A 263 0.98 21.34 7.90
N GLN A 264 0.23 20.96 6.88
CA GLN A 264 0.64 19.93 5.92
C GLN A 264 1.96 20.30 5.25
N LEU A 265 2.06 21.50 4.69
CA LEU A 265 3.27 21.99 4.05
C LEU A 265 4.44 22.04 5.03
N LYS A 266 4.24 22.61 6.20
CA LYS A 266 5.27 22.71 7.25
C LYS A 266 5.78 21.35 7.70
N LYS A 267 4.87 20.39 7.94
CA LYS A 267 5.23 19.04 8.38
C LYS A 267 5.94 18.27 7.28
N THR A 268 5.49 18.42 6.02
CA THR A 268 6.13 17.81 4.86
C THR A 268 7.51 18.37 4.61
N LEU A 269 7.66 19.69 4.62
CA LEU A 269 8.96 20.36 4.46
C LEU A 269 9.98 19.92 5.53
N LYS A 270 9.51 19.68 6.76
CA LYS A 270 10.37 19.25 7.85
C LYS A 270 10.78 17.78 7.78
N ASN A 271 9.84 16.90 7.46
CA ASN A 271 10.00 15.45 7.66
C ASN A 271 10.22 14.68 6.36
N ARG A 272 9.64 15.14 5.25
CA ARG A 272 9.64 14.46 3.96
C ARG A 272 9.66 15.47 2.81
N PRO A 273 10.74 16.30 2.71
CA PRO A 273 10.81 17.38 1.73
C PRO A 273 10.72 16.89 0.27
N GLU A 274 11.15 15.68 -0.02
CA GLU A 274 11.07 15.07 -1.36
C GLU A 274 9.62 14.86 -1.87
N LEU A 275 8.63 14.85 -0.97
CA LEU A 275 7.23 14.77 -1.38
C LEU A 275 6.74 16.07 -2.01
N LEU A 276 7.33 17.21 -1.66
CA LEU A 276 6.99 18.51 -2.25
C LEU A 276 7.35 18.59 -3.74
N GLU A 277 8.37 17.86 -4.17
CA GLU A 277 8.81 17.82 -5.57
C GLU A 277 7.80 17.09 -6.48
N ARG A 278 7.00 16.22 -5.90
CA ARG A 278 6.00 15.36 -6.61
C ARG A 278 4.57 15.83 -6.41
N ALA A 279 4.34 16.75 -5.49
CA ALA A 279 3.01 17.22 -5.14
C ALA A 279 2.51 18.29 -6.12
N SER A 280 1.21 18.28 -6.40
CA SER A 280 0.55 19.38 -7.12
C SER A 280 0.35 20.55 -6.16
N LEU A 281 1.24 21.55 -6.23
CA LEU A 281 1.22 22.72 -5.37
C LEU A 281 0.57 23.91 -6.07
N SER A 282 -0.36 24.58 -5.37
CA SER A 282 -0.95 25.83 -5.82
C SER A 282 0.02 27.02 -5.68
N GLY A 283 -0.30 28.15 -6.33
CA GLY A 283 0.47 29.38 -6.15
C GLY A 283 0.45 29.91 -4.70
N GLU A 284 -0.57 29.58 -3.91
CA GLU A 284 -0.65 29.90 -2.48
C GLU A 284 0.26 28.98 -1.66
N ASP A 285 0.31 27.67 -1.99
CA ASP A 285 1.23 26.75 -1.35
C ASP A 285 2.69 27.12 -1.54
N LEU A 286 3.05 27.57 -2.76
CA LEU A 286 4.42 27.99 -3.06
C LEU A 286 4.82 29.20 -2.23
N ARG A 287 3.97 30.23 -2.12
CA ARG A 287 4.22 31.39 -1.26
C ARG A 287 4.36 31.01 0.21
N THR A 288 3.51 30.10 0.69
CA THR A 288 3.59 29.61 2.06
C THR A 288 4.90 28.86 2.32
N LEU A 289 5.36 28.05 1.36
CA LEU A 289 6.64 27.34 1.46
C LEU A 289 7.84 28.28 1.47
N GLU A 290 7.82 29.33 0.65
CA GLU A 290 8.87 30.39 0.67
C GLU A 290 8.94 31.03 2.05
N ALA A 291 7.82 31.48 2.60
CA ALA A 291 7.78 32.07 3.94
C ALA A 291 8.27 31.11 5.04
N LEU A 292 7.94 29.82 4.93
CA LEU A 292 8.41 28.79 5.89
C LEU A 292 9.92 28.52 5.79
N ARG A 293 10.52 28.64 4.59
CA ARG A 293 11.96 28.50 4.38
C ARG A 293 12.72 29.70 4.94
N ASP A 294 12.26 30.92 4.65
CA ASP A 294 12.86 32.14 5.15
C ASP A 294 12.85 32.22 6.69
N ALA A 295 11.74 31.78 7.32
CA ALA A 295 11.64 31.71 8.77
C ALA A 295 12.60 30.68 9.40
N LYS A 296 12.98 29.62 8.67
CA LYS A 296 13.92 28.60 9.13
C LYS A 296 15.38 29.07 9.04
N ASP A 297 15.71 29.87 8.02
CA ASP A 297 17.07 30.38 7.79
C ASP A 297 17.39 31.57 8.74
N SER A 298 16.37 32.10 9.42
CA SER A 298 16.49 33.21 10.38
C SER A 298 16.70 32.76 11.83
N HIS A 299 16.78 31.45 12.10
CA HIS A 299 16.98 30.85 13.43
C HIS A 299 18.16 29.89 13.41
#